data_e698aa4074f4bc9c651613084c13fb2d
#
_entry.id   e698aa4074f4bc9c651613084c13fb2d
#
_cell.length_a   1.000
_cell.length_b   1.000
_cell.length_c   1.000
_cell.angle_alpha   90.00
_cell.angle_beta   90.00
_cell.angle_gamma   90.00
#
_symmetry.space_group_name_H-M   'P 1'
#
loop_
_entity.id
_entity.type
_entity.pdbx_description
1 polymer ?
#
loop_
_entity_poly.entity_id
_entity_poly.type
_entity_poly.pdbx_seq_one_letter_code
_entity_poly.pdbx_strand_id
1 'polypeptide(L)'
;MDRNTELRRLAQALHKPAESLNYLDKLDAVALQKLRTQFQNSLLNKFGPVFEKIASTGKLAPDSISATLCTKVFGPAITANMSYFTPMNKAVSLCKLFDADFMAEVAREQIPERTATMLAELPVDQLKKVTAKLVEHGDYHVLGGFTDYIPEKKAFEIMEVIKDPAANLHISFYAQRKDRIAKLANMQSDEKLIELIAAAFSDEQLMVEVGLITCEMDAKAQERMAKLTDKVNKEYRSQARSKAEEMGYADRLKAYFSA
;
A
#
# COMPACT_ATOMS: atom_id res chain seq x y z
N MET A 1 9.53 -7.50 -6.88
CA MET A 1 9.75 -6.57 -5.74
C MET A 1 10.83 -5.59 -6.15
N ASP A 2 10.52 -4.30 -6.09
CA ASP A 2 11.44 -3.23 -6.48
C ASP A 2 12.36 -2.85 -5.31
N ARG A 3 13.67 -2.64 -5.61
CA ARG A 3 14.69 -2.29 -4.63
C ARG A 3 14.42 -0.94 -3.96
N ASN A 4 14.04 0.07 -4.73
CA ASN A 4 13.81 1.41 -4.21
C ASN A 4 12.60 1.45 -3.27
N THR A 5 11.58 0.66 -3.55
CA THR A 5 10.43 0.47 -2.67
C THR A 5 10.86 -0.10 -1.31
N GLU A 6 11.68 -1.16 -1.28
CA GLU A 6 12.14 -1.74 -0.02
C GLU A 6 13.12 -0.82 0.73
N LEU A 7 13.94 -0.05 0.01
CA LEU A 7 14.81 0.96 0.63
C LEU A 7 13.98 2.04 1.34
N ARG A 8 12.90 2.54 0.71
CA ARG A 8 11.99 3.52 1.33
C ARG A 8 11.28 2.94 2.55
N ARG A 9 10.81 1.68 2.48
CA ARG A 9 10.19 1.00 3.61
C ARG A 9 11.17 0.79 4.77
N LEU A 10 12.44 0.46 4.47
CA LEU A 10 13.48 0.36 5.48
C LEU A 10 13.78 1.72 6.10
N ALA A 11 13.89 2.77 5.28
CA ALA A 11 14.11 4.14 5.72
C ALA A 11 12.99 4.60 6.67
N GLN A 12 11.73 4.33 6.33
CA GLN A 12 10.59 4.59 7.18
C GLN A 12 10.70 3.85 8.52
N ALA A 13 10.98 2.54 8.49
CA ALA A 13 11.13 1.74 9.71
C ALA A 13 12.27 2.24 10.62
N LEU A 14 13.28 2.88 10.04
CA LEU A 14 14.41 3.48 10.75
C LEU A 14 14.20 4.97 11.10
N HIS A 15 13.08 5.57 10.71
CA HIS A 15 12.81 7.02 10.84
C HIS A 15 13.93 7.88 10.21
N LYS A 16 14.39 7.50 9.01
CA LYS A 16 15.46 8.16 8.27
C LYS A 16 15.00 8.52 6.85
N PRO A 17 15.56 9.60 6.24
CA PRO A 17 15.42 9.84 4.81
C PRO A 17 16.02 8.69 4.02
N ALA A 18 15.40 8.30 2.89
CA ALA A 18 15.88 7.18 2.06
C ALA A 18 17.31 7.42 1.55
N GLU A 19 17.64 8.66 1.26
CA GLU A 19 18.96 9.10 0.77
C GLU A 19 20.09 8.81 1.79
N SER A 20 19.76 8.82 3.09
CA SER A 20 20.72 8.49 4.16
C SER A 20 21.13 7.01 4.17
N LEU A 21 20.42 6.16 3.42
CA LEU A 21 20.68 4.73 3.31
C LEU A 21 21.38 4.35 2.00
N ASN A 22 21.88 5.31 1.22
CA ASN A 22 22.57 5.05 -0.05
C ASN A 22 23.79 4.13 0.09
N TYR A 23 24.40 4.03 1.30
CA TYR A 23 25.46 3.07 1.58
C TYR A 23 25.04 1.59 1.47
N LEU A 24 23.72 1.33 1.38
CA LEU A 24 23.15 -0.01 1.15
C LEU A 24 22.95 -0.32 -0.35
N ASP A 25 23.62 0.41 -1.23
CA ASP A 25 23.47 0.33 -2.70
C ASP A 25 23.71 -1.08 -3.27
N LYS A 26 24.56 -1.87 -2.62
CA LYS A 26 24.90 -3.26 -2.99
C LYS A 26 23.86 -4.30 -2.59
N LEU A 27 22.88 -3.94 -1.75
CA LEU A 27 21.83 -4.84 -1.33
C LEU A 27 20.69 -4.84 -2.37
N ASP A 28 20.25 -6.03 -2.74
CA ASP A 28 19.04 -6.21 -3.54
C ASP A 28 17.74 -6.04 -2.71
N ALA A 29 16.60 -6.07 -3.38
CA ALA A 29 15.31 -5.90 -2.73
C ALA A 29 15.03 -6.96 -1.65
N VAL A 30 15.47 -8.21 -1.87
CA VAL A 30 15.26 -9.32 -0.93
C VAL A 30 16.11 -9.12 0.34
N ALA A 31 17.36 -8.71 0.18
CA ALA A 31 18.25 -8.42 1.30
C ALA A 31 17.76 -7.21 2.12
N LEU A 32 17.26 -6.15 1.46
CA LEU A 32 16.67 -4.99 2.13
C LEU A 32 15.40 -5.36 2.89
N GLN A 33 14.50 -6.16 2.31
CA GLN A 33 13.32 -6.67 2.99
C GLN A 33 13.68 -7.51 4.22
N LYS A 34 14.66 -8.41 4.07
CA LYS A 34 15.15 -9.23 5.18
C LYS A 34 15.70 -8.36 6.32
N LEU A 35 16.50 -7.36 5.99
CA LEU A 35 17.07 -6.42 6.96
C LEU A 35 15.95 -5.65 7.69
N ARG A 36 14.97 -5.10 6.96
CA ARG A 36 13.80 -4.42 7.53
C ARG A 36 13.04 -5.34 8.48
N THR A 37 12.72 -6.53 8.04
CA THR A 37 11.98 -7.51 8.84
C THR A 37 12.72 -7.92 10.11
N GLN A 38 14.04 -8.15 10.02
CA GLN A 38 14.87 -8.45 11.18
C GLN A 38 14.91 -7.30 12.18
N PHE A 39 15.05 -6.06 11.69
CA PHE A 39 15.04 -4.86 12.53
C PHE A 39 13.70 -4.73 13.27
N GLN A 40 12.56 -4.77 12.55
CA GLN A 40 11.23 -4.66 13.13
C GLN A 40 10.93 -5.78 14.13
N ASN A 41 11.30 -7.02 13.81
CA ASN A 41 11.14 -8.15 14.73
C ASN A 41 12.03 -8.02 15.97
N SER A 42 13.26 -7.53 15.82
CA SER A 42 14.15 -7.30 16.96
C SER A 42 13.57 -6.27 17.94
N LEU A 43 13.01 -5.17 17.43
CA LEU A 43 12.34 -4.16 18.26
C LEU A 43 11.12 -4.74 18.97
N LEU A 44 10.27 -5.47 18.27
CA LEU A 44 9.09 -6.10 18.86
C LEU A 44 9.45 -7.18 19.88
N ASN A 45 10.49 -7.99 19.63
CA ASN A 45 10.95 -8.99 20.59
C ASN A 45 11.52 -8.33 21.86
N LYS A 46 12.24 -7.22 21.72
CA LYS A 46 12.84 -6.50 22.85
C LYS A 46 11.79 -5.76 23.68
N PHE A 47 10.87 -5.05 23.05
CA PHE A 47 9.91 -4.17 23.72
C PHE A 47 8.49 -4.75 23.79
N GLY A 48 8.20 -5.86 23.11
CA GLY A 48 6.90 -6.52 23.10
C GLY A 48 6.31 -6.75 24.49
N PRO A 49 7.08 -7.30 25.48
CA PRO A 49 6.56 -7.46 26.84
C PRO A 49 6.10 -6.15 27.49
N VAL A 50 6.73 -5.02 27.14
CA VAL A 50 6.30 -3.70 27.64
C VAL A 50 5.00 -3.28 26.98
N PHE A 51 4.89 -3.40 25.66
CA PHE A 51 3.67 -3.09 24.92
C PHE A 51 2.50 -3.97 25.34
N GLU A 52 2.74 -5.27 25.55
CA GLU A 52 1.73 -6.21 26.05
C GLU A 52 1.24 -5.80 27.45
N LYS A 53 2.14 -5.43 28.36
CA LYS A 53 1.79 -4.97 29.70
C LYS A 53 0.95 -3.69 29.66
N ILE A 54 1.32 -2.70 28.82
CA ILE A 54 0.54 -1.47 28.63
C ILE A 54 -0.85 -1.82 28.05
N ALA A 55 -0.90 -2.62 26.99
CA ALA A 55 -2.15 -3.04 26.37
C ALA A 55 -3.06 -3.80 27.34
N SER A 56 -2.50 -4.70 28.17
CA SER A 56 -3.26 -5.45 29.17
C SER A 56 -3.84 -4.57 30.27
N THR A 57 -3.08 -3.57 30.72
CA THR A 57 -3.57 -2.57 31.69
C THR A 57 -4.72 -1.75 31.09
N GLY A 58 -4.62 -1.40 29.80
CA GLY A 58 -5.67 -0.67 29.08
C GLY A 58 -6.96 -1.46 28.83
N LYS A 59 -6.96 -2.80 28.99
CA LYS A 59 -8.17 -3.62 28.77
C LYS A 59 -9.35 -3.22 29.67
N LEU A 60 -9.07 -2.82 30.90
CA LEU A 60 -10.07 -2.46 31.91
C LEU A 60 -10.47 -0.98 31.86
N ALA A 61 -9.70 -0.15 31.17
CA ALA A 61 -10.00 1.28 31.07
C ALA A 61 -11.12 1.52 30.04
N PRO A 62 -12.02 2.49 30.28
CA PRO A 62 -12.97 2.95 29.25
C PRO A 62 -12.26 3.35 27.96
N ASP A 63 -12.91 3.09 26.81
CA ASP A 63 -12.31 3.37 25.48
C ASP A 63 -11.92 4.84 25.32
N SER A 64 -12.72 5.76 25.84
CA SER A 64 -12.43 7.21 25.79
C SER A 64 -11.15 7.59 26.54
N ILE A 65 -10.89 6.98 27.69
CA ILE A 65 -9.67 7.19 28.47
C ILE A 65 -8.47 6.60 27.71
N SER A 66 -8.62 5.36 27.22
CA SER A 66 -7.59 4.69 26.43
C SER A 66 -7.23 5.48 25.16
N ALA A 67 -8.24 6.00 24.45
CA ALA A 67 -8.03 6.82 23.26
C ALA A 67 -7.30 8.15 23.60
N THR A 68 -7.67 8.79 24.72
CA THR A 68 -6.99 10.00 25.19
C THR A 68 -5.51 9.72 25.53
N LEU A 69 -5.22 8.60 26.18
CA LEU A 69 -3.84 8.20 26.47
C LEU A 69 -3.06 7.94 25.18
N CYS A 70 -3.65 7.25 24.21
CA CYS A 70 -3.01 7.02 22.90
C CYS A 70 -2.67 8.34 22.20
N THR A 71 -3.62 9.28 22.13
CA THR A 71 -3.44 10.53 21.37
C THR A 71 -2.59 11.58 22.09
N LYS A 72 -2.67 11.66 23.44
CA LYS A 72 -2.03 12.74 24.20
C LYS A 72 -0.74 12.34 24.93
N VAL A 73 -0.53 11.04 25.17
CA VAL A 73 0.61 10.56 25.98
C VAL A 73 1.51 9.63 25.17
N PHE A 74 0.94 8.60 24.52
CA PHE A 74 1.74 7.58 23.85
C PHE A 74 2.19 8.00 22.46
N GLY A 75 1.36 8.73 21.72
CA GLY A 75 1.60 9.09 20.34
C GLY A 75 1.48 7.92 19.36
N PRO A 76 1.68 8.18 18.05
CA PRO A 76 1.42 7.22 16.97
C PRO A 76 2.28 5.96 17.06
N ALA A 77 3.59 6.11 17.28
CA ALA A 77 4.54 4.99 17.27
C ALA A 77 4.25 3.95 18.38
N ILE A 78 3.99 4.41 19.61
CA ILE A 78 3.65 3.51 20.72
C ILE A 78 2.27 2.90 20.47
N THR A 79 1.29 3.68 20.02
CA THR A 79 -0.07 3.20 19.71
C THR A 79 -0.05 2.12 18.63
N ALA A 80 0.73 2.29 17.55
CA ALA A 80 0.89 1.30 16.51
C ALA A 80 1.44 -0.02 17.05
N ASN A 81 2.51 0.03 17.85
CA ASN A 81 3.12 -1.16 18.42
C ASN A 81 2.24 -1.84 19.48
N MET A 82 1.52 -1.09 20.29
CA MET A 82 0.54 -1.62 21.24
C MET A 82 -0.62 -2.33 20.55
N SER A 83 -1.01 -1.90 19.34
CA SER A 83 -2.13 -2.48 18.61
C SER A 83 -1.96 -3.98 18.36
N TYR A 84 -0.73 -4.49 18.23
CA TYR A 84 -0.43 -5.91 18.04
C TYR A 84 -0.72 -6.76 19.26
N PHE A 85 -0.81 -6.17 20.44
CA PHE A 85 -1.06 -6.83 21.73
C PHE A 85 -2.44 -6.50 22.32
N THR A 86 -3.15 -5.57 21.66
CA THR A 86 -4.50 -5.17 22.09
C THR A 86 -5.54 -6.15 21.54
N PRO A 87 -6.51 -6.63 22.35
CA PRO A 87 -7.61 -7.44 21.85
C PRO A 87 -8.31 -6.76 20.68
N MET A 88 -8.63 -7.52 19.63
CA MET A 88 -9.15 -6.98 18.36
C MET A 88 -10.38 -6.09 18.54
N ASN A 89 -11.36 -6.53 19.33
CA ASN A 89 -12.55 -5.73 19.63
C ASN A 89 -12.22 -4.37 20.27
N LYS A 90 -11.24 -4.34 21.16
CA LYS A 90 -10.78 -3.10 21.82
C LYS A 90 -10.03 -2.21 20.81
N ALA A 91 -9.15 -2.80 19.99
CA ALA A 91 -8.41 -2.06 18.97
C ALA A 91 -9.37 -1.39 17.97
N VAL A 92 -10.36 -2.12 17.47
CA VAL A 92 -11.40 -1.58 16.57
C VAL A 92 -12.22 -0.48 17.25
N SER A 93 -12.58 -0.64 18.52
CA SER A 93 -13.30 0.39 19.28
C SER A 93 -12.48 1.66 19.43
N LEU A 94 -11.17 1.55 19.72
CA LEU A 94 -10.27 2.68 19.83
C LEU A 94 -10.09 3.41 18.49
N CYS A 95 -9.93 2.66 17.39
CA CYS A 95 -9.81 3.24 16.05
C CYS A 95 -11.02 4.12 15.66
N LYS A 96 -12.23 3.81 16.17
CA LYS A 96 -13.43 4.63 15.94
C LYS A 96 -13.40 5.96 16.69
N LEU A 97 -12.58 6.08 17.74
CA LEU A 97 -12.44 7.30 18.54
C LEU A 97 -11.27 8.18 18.10
N PHE A 98 -10.37 7.66 17.26
CA PHE A 98 -9.27 8.43 16.72
C PHE A 98 -9.73 9.25 15.51
N ASP A 99 -9.20 10.46 15.38
CA ASP A 99 -9.35 11.23 14.15
C ASP A 99 -8.51 10.63 13.00
N ALA A 100 -8.79 11.09 11.78
CA ALA A 100 -8.16 10.54 10.60
C ALA A 100 -6.66 10.90 10.50
N ASP A 101 -6.26 12.04 11.02
CA ASP A 101 -4.87 12.50 11.00
C ASP A 101 -4.02 11.63 11.95
N PHE A 102 -4.47 11.42 13.19
CA PHE A 102 -3.79 10.53 14.12
C PHE A 102 -3.73 9.09 13.59
N MET A 103 -4.82 8.59 12.99
CA MET A 103 -4.83 7.26 12.39
C MET A 103 -3.87 7.14 11.20
N ALA A 104 -3.70 8.19 10.40
CA ALA A 104 -2.72 8.20 9.32
C ALA A 104 -1.29 8.14 9.86
N GLU A 105 -0.99 8.87 10.93
CA GLU A 105 0.30 8.78 11.63
C GLU A 105 0.53 7.39 12.22
N VAL A 106 -0.46 6.79 12.87
CA VAL A 106 -0.40 5.40 13.37
C VAL A 106 -0.13 4.42 12.22
N ALA A 107 -0.78 4.61 11.07
CA ALA A 107 -0.59 3.74 9.90
C ALA A 107 0.84 3.80 9.36
N ARG A 108 1.51 4.96 9.39
CA ARG A 108 2.93 5.09 9.02
C ARG A 108 3.86 4.25 9.90
N GLU A 109 3.49 4.06 11.16
CA GLU A 109 4.27 3.32 12.16
C GLU A 109 3.99 1.82 12.15
N GLN A 110 2.92 1.37 11.48
CA GLN A 110 2.52 -0.02 11.48
C GLN A 110 3.35 -0.87 10.50
N ILE A 111 3.48 -2.14 10.85
CA ILE A 111 4.03 -3.18 9.98
C ILE A 111 2.84 -3.79 9.22
N PRO A 112 2.70 -3.53 7.89
CA PRO A 112 1.52 -3.96 7.13
C PRO A 112 1.22 -5.46 7.25
N GLU A 113 2.27 -6.30 7.27
CA GLU A 113 2.18 -7.75 7.39
C GLU A 113 1.48 -8.21 8.68
N ARG A 114 1.50 -7.38 9.72
CA ARG A 114 0.89 -7.69 11.04
C ARG A 114 -0.53 -7.14 11.21
N THR A 115 -1.01 -6.36 10.23
CA THR A 115 -2.29 -5.64 10.36
C THR A 115 -3.44 -6.29 9.61
N ALA A 116 -3.22 -7.39 8.88
CA ALA A 116 -4.22 -8.02 8.02
C ALA A 116 -5.57 -8.26 8.72
N THR A 117 -5.54 -8.85 9.93
CA THR A 117 -6.76 -9.13 10.70
C THR A 117 -7.46 -7.84 11.13
N MET A 118 -6.71 -6.83 11.57
CA MET A 118 -7.28 -5.54 11.96
C MET A 118 -7.90 -4.81 10.77
N LEU A 119 -7.24 -4.81 9.61
CA LEU A 119 -7.79 -4.23 8.37
C LEU A 119 -9.09 -4.91 7.93
N ALA A 120 -9.21 -6.23 8.17
CA ALA A 120 -10.43 -6.97 7.90
C ALA A 120 -11.60 -6.54 8.80
N GLU A 121 -11.34 -6.16 10.06
CA GLU A 121 -12.35 -5.78 11.03
C GLU A 121 -12.70 -4.27 11.02
N LEU A 122 -11.78 -3.40 10.61
CA LEU A 122 -12.02 -1.96 10.60
C LEU A 122 -13.15 -1.57 9.62
N PRO A 123 -14.03 -0.62 10.00
CA PRO A 123 -15.06 -0.11 9.11
C PRO A 123 -14.46 0.55 7.86
N VAL A 124 -15.09 0.32 6.71
CA VAL A 124 -14.64 0.87 5.42
C VAL A 124 -14.59 2.40 5.46
N ASP A 125 -15.58 3.06 6.08
CA ASP A 125 -15.59 4.52 6.19
C ASP A 125 -14.40 5.08 6.97
N GLN A 126 -13.93 4.36 8.00
CA GLN A 126 -12.73 4.74 8.73
C GLN A 126 -11.49 4.58 7.83
N LEU A 127 -11.38 3.46 7.12
CA LEU A 127 -10.29 3.23 6.17
C LEU A 127 -10.28 4.26 5.04
N LYS A 128 -11.45 4.64 4.51
CA LYS A 128 -11.59 5.72 3.51
C LYS A 128 -11.03 7.06 4.03
N LYS A 129 -11.36 7.44 5.25
CA LYS A 129 -10.86 8.68 5.87
C LYS A 129 -9.34 8.67 6.03
N VAL A 130 -8.78 7.57 6.53
CA VAL A 130 -7.32 7.41 6.69
C VAL A 130 -6.62 7.41 5.34
N THR A 131 -7.18 6.71 4.35
CA THR A 131 -6.64 6.70 2.98
C THR A 131 -6.60 8.11 2.39
N ALA A 132 -7.68 8.90 2.54
CA ALA A 132 -7.71 10.27 2.05
C ALA A 132 -6.57 11.12 2.65
N LYS A 133 -6.29 10.97 3.97
CA LYS A 133 -5.20 11.67 4.64
C LYS A 133 -3.82 11.20 4.17
N LEU A 134 -3.61 9.91 3.99
CA LEU A 134 -2.35 9.39 3.46
C LEU A 134 -2.11 9.83 2.01
N VAL A 135 -3.15 9.92 1.17
CA VAL A 135 -3.07 10.48 -0.18
C VAL A 135 -2.74 11.96 -0.15
N GLU A 136 -3.39 12.75 0.71
CA GLU A 136 -3.13 14.19 0.91
C GLU A 136 -1.64 14.45 1.24
N HIS A 137 -1.02 13.56 2.02
CA HIS A 137 0.39 13.66 2.41
C HIS A 137 1.37 12.99 1.41
N GLY A 138 0.87 12.34 0.34
CA GLY A 138 1.71 11.62 -0.61
C GLY A 138 2.31 10.31 -0.07
N ASP A 139 1.73 9.73 0.97
CA ASP A 139 2.19 8.50 1.62
C ASP A 139 1.81 7.23 0.84
N TYR A 140 1.98 7.25 -0.47
CA TYR A 140 1.60 6.15 -1.36
C TYR A 140 2.28 4.83 -1.02
N HIS A 141 3.52 4.88 -0.50
CA HIS A 141 4.25 3.69 -0.08
C HIS A 141 3.64 2.99 1.14
N VAL A 142 3.02 3.75 2.06
CA VAL A 142 2.26 3.23 3.20
C VAL A 142 1.00 2.51 2.68
N LEU A 143 0.24 3.19 1.83
CA LEU A 143 -0.98 2.63 1.23
C LEU A 143 -0.68 1.38 0.39
N GLY A 144 0.37 1.40 -0.44
CA GLY A 144 0.80 0.25 -1.22
C GLY A 144 1.13 -0.96 -0.34
N GLY A 145 1.79 -0.74 0.79
CA GLY A 145 2.06 -1.78 1.78
C GLY A 145 0.78 -2.42 2.34
N PHE A 146 -0.22 -1.62 2.70
CA PHE A 146 -1.49 -2.13 3.21
C PHE A 146 -2.36 -2.78 2.15
N THR A 147 -2.27 -2.35 0.89
CA THR A 147 -3.04 -2.93 -0.21
C THR A 147 -2.80 -4.43 -0.36
N ASP A 148 -1.64 -4.93 0.02
CA ASP A 148 -1.32 -6.35 -0.01
C ASP A 148 -2.10 -7.19 1.01
N TYR A 149 -2.66 -6.57 2.06
CA TYR A 149 -3.26 -7.25 3.21
C TYR A 149 -4.74 -6.94 3.46
N ILE A 150 -5.25 -5.83 2.91
CA ILE A 150 -6.66 -5.47 3.08
C ILE A 150 -7.57 -6.38 2.24
N PRO A 151 -8.77 -6.83 2.71
CA PRO A 151 -9.68 -7.62 1.90
C PRO A 151 -10.01 -6.95 0.56
N GLU A 152 -10.03 -7.71 -0.55
CA GLU A 152 -10.19 -7.17 -1.92
C GLU A 152 -11.43 -6.28 -2.06
N LYS A 153 -12.58 -6.71 -1.54
CA LYS A 153 -13.81 -5.92 -1.57
C LYS A 153 -13.65 -4.56 -0.87
N LYS A 154 -13.00 -4.54 0.31
CA LYS A 154 -12.73 -3.28 1.02
C LYS A 154 -11.73 -2.40 0.27
N ALA A 155 -10.67 -3.00 -0.30
CA ALA A 155 -9.70 -2.27 -1.11
C ALA A 155 -10.39 -1.58 -2.29
N PHE A 156 -11.28 -2.29 -3.00
CA PHE A 156 -12.05 -1.73 -4.09
C PHE A 156 -12.93 -0.54 -3.65
N GLU A 157 -13.67 -0.67 -2.55
CA GLU A 157 -14.49 0.41 -2.01
C GLU A 157 -13.66 1.63 -1.54
N ILE A 158 -12.45 1.39 -1.02
CA ILE A 158 -11.55 2.46 -0.57
C ILE A 158 -10.96 3.23 -1.75
N MET A 159 -10.70 2.57 -2.89
CA MET A 159 -10.17 3.26 -4.08
C MET A 159 -11.08 4.40 -4.58
N GLU A 160 -12.38 4.37 -4.25
CA GLU A 160 -13.35 5.43 -4.63
C GLU A 160 -12.98 6.81 -4.06
N VAL A 161 -12.28 6.90 -2.92
CA VAL A 161 -11.89 8.20 -2.34
C VAL A 161 -10.65 8.79 -3.00
N ILE A 162 -9.90 8.00 -3.77
CA ILE A 162 -8.69 8.44 -4.46
C ILE A 162 -9.08 9.03 -5.80
N LYS A 163 -9.20 10.35 -5.85
CA LYS A 163 -9.69 11.07 -7.04
C LYS A 163 -8.64 11.16 -8.14
N ASP A 164 -7.37 11.33 -7.78
CA ASP A 164 -6.27 11.43 -8.72
C ASP A 164 -5.89 10.04 -9.24
N PRO A 165 -6.00 9.77 -10.57
CA PRO A 165 -5.55 8.50 -11.15
C PRO A 165 -4.08 8.22 -10.95
N ALA A 166 -3.21 9.25 -10.97
CA ALA A 166 -1.77 9.08 -10.74
C ALA A 166 -1.49 8.58 -9.32
N ALA A 167 -2.22 9.08 -8.31
CA ALA A 167 -2.11 8.60 -6.93
C ALA A 167 -2.42 7.10 -6.81
N ASN A 168 -3.47 6.61 -7.51
CA ASN A 168 -3.78 5.17 -7.55
C ASN A 168 -2.62 4.35 -8.14
N LEU A 169 -1.99 4.84 -9.20
CA LEU A 169 -0.85 4.18 -9.83
C LEU A 169 0.39 4.21 -8.93
N HIS A 170 0.67 5.32 -8.25
CA HIS A 170 1.75 5.36 -7.26
C HIS A 170 1.53 4.39 -6.10
N ILE A 171 0.29 4.23 -5.61
CA ILE A 171 -0.03 3.24 -4.59
C ILE A 171 0.24 1.83 -5.13
N SER A 172 -0.20 1.53 -6.36
CA SER A 172 0.03 0.22 -6.98
C SER A 172 1.51 -0.07 -7.20
N PHE A 173 2.29 0.95 -7.54
CA PHE A 173 3.75 0.84 -7.68
C PHE A 173 4.41 0.32 -6.40
N TYR A 174 3.94 0.76 -5.23
CA TYR A 174 4.47 0.32 -3.94
C TYR A 174 3.86 -1.00 -3.42
N ALA A 175 2.78 -1.51 -4.01
CA ALA A 175 2.24 -2.83 -3.68
C ALA A 175 3.15 -3.94 -4.23
N GLN A 176 3.35 -5.02 -3.46
CA GLN A 176 4.19 -6.15 -3.89
C GLN A 176 3.40 -7.14 -4.74
N ARG A 177 2.11 -7.30 -4.45
CA ARG A 177 1.24 -8.28 -5.07
C ARG A 177 0.56 -7.72 -6.32
N LYS A 178 1.29 -7.72 -7.45
CA LYS A 178 0.75 -7.23 -8.73
C LYS A 178 -0.46 -8.06 -9.21
N ASP A 179 -0.50 -9.36 -8.90
CA ASP A 179 -1.67 -10.22 -9.15
C ASP A 179 -2.95 -9.68 -8.49
N ARG A 180 -2.80 -9.15 -7.29
CA ARG A 180 -3.90 -8.56 -6.55
C ARG A 180 -4.33 -7.21 -7.13
N ILE A 181 -3.37 -6.37 -7.51
CA ILE A 181 -3.67 -5.10 -8.19
C ILE A 181 -4.39 -5.36 -9.52
N ALA A 182 -3.96 -6.37 -10.29
CA ALA A 182 -4.62 -6.78 -11.52
C ALA A 182 -6.10 -7.17 -11.29
N LYS A 183 -6.41 -7.90 -10.21
CA LYS A 183 -7.79 -8.20 -9.84
C LYS A 183 -8.60 -6.96 -9.53
N LEU A 184 -8.05 -6.02 -8.74
CA LEU A 184 -8.71 -4.75 -8.42
C LEU A 184 -8.94 -3.90 -9.67
N ALA A 185 -7.98 -3.87 -10.61
CA ALA A 185 -8.12 -3.19 -11.89
C ALA A 185 -9.23 -3.82 -12.74
N ASN A 186 -9.33 -5.15 -12.81
CA ASN A 186 -10.39 -5.84 -13.54
C ASN A 186 -11.81 -5.54 -13.03
N MET A 187 -11.94 -5.15 -11.76
CA MET A 187 -13.22 -4.74 -11.16
C MET A 187 -13.62 -3.30 -11.53
N GLN A 188 -12.69 -2.50 -12.09
CA GLN A 188 -12.96 -1.11 -12.45
C GLN A 188 -13.82 -0.98 -13.73
N SER A 189 -14.55 0.12 -13.85
CA SER A 189 -15.24 0.48 -15.09
C SER A 189 -14.25 0.84 -16.19
N ASP A 190 -14.69 0.81 -17.44
CA ASP A 190 -13.88 1.20 -18.60
C ASP A 190 -13.45 2.67 -18.52
N GLU A 191 -14.32 3.55 -18.02
CA GLU A 191 -14.04 4.97 -17.83
C GLU A 191 -12.89 5.17 -16.86
N LYS A 192 -12.92 4.46 -15.71
CA LYS A 192 -11.87 4.56 -14.70
C LYS A 192 -10.55 3.99 -15.20
N LEU A 193 -10.57 2.89 -15.97
CA LEU A 193 -9.36 2.34 -16.58
C LEU A 193 -8.77 3.29 -17.62
N ILE A 194 -9.61 3.99 -18.42
CA ILE A 194 -9.17 5.02 -19.38
C ILE A 194 -8.43 6.15 -18.66
N GLU A 195 -8.95 6.63 -17.53
CA GLU A 195 -8.27 7.65 -16.70
C GLU A 195 -6.91 7.17 -16.20
N LEU A 196 -6.84 5.93 -15.69
CA LEU A 196 -5.61 5.32 -15.19
C LEU A 196 -4.58 5.13 -16.32
N ILE A 197 -5.01 4.66 -17.50
CA ILE A 197 -4.15 4.51 -18.68
C ILE A 197 -3.61 5.87 -19.10
N ALA A 198 -4.47 6.90 -19.20
CA ALA A 198 -4.03 8.24 -19.58
C ALA A 198 -2.98 8.81 -18.60
N ALA A 199 -3.19 8.62 -17.28
CA ALA A 199 -2.24 9.01 -16.26
C ALA A 199 -0.92 8.22 -16.35
N ALA A 200 -0.97 6.93 -16.67
CA ALA A 200 0.23 6.09 -16.79
C ALA A 200 1.16 6.57 -17.89
N PHE A 201 0.62 6.99 -19.03
CA PHE A 201 1.45 7.45 -20.16
C PHE A 201 2.00 8.88 -20.02
N SER A 202 1.68 9.58 -18.93
CA SER A 202 2.34 10.84 -18.58
C SER A 202 3.66 10.66 -17.81
N ASP A 203 3.94 9.44 -17.33
CA ASP A 203 5.14 9.11 -16.56
C ASP A 203 5.64 7.70 -16.92
N GLU A 204 6.92 7.59 -17.29
CA GLU A 204 7.50 6.33 -17.76
C GLU A 204 7.47 5.22 -16.69
N GLN A 205 7.66 5.56 -15.42
CA GLN A 205 7.61 4.58 -14.33
C GLN A 205 6.18 4.03 -14.13
N LEU A 206 5.19 4.91 -14.24
CA LEU A 206 3.78 4.52 -14.14
C LEU A 206 3.34 3.69 -15.36
N MET A 207 3.86 3.97 -16.55
CA MET A 207 3.62 3.17 -17.75
C MET A 207 4.17 1.73 -17.57
N VAL A 208 5.41 1.60 -17.07
CA VAL A 208 5.98 0.28 -16.73
C VAL A 208 5.14 -0.43 -15.70
N GLU A 209 4.67 0.27 -14.67
CA GLU A 209 3.83 -0.29 -13.62
C GLU A 209 2.52 -0.86 -14.17
N VAL A 210 1.81 -0.12 -15.03
CA VAL A 210 0.60 -0.61 -15.68
C VAL A 210 0.89 -1.83 -16.57
N GLY A 211 2.04 -1.83 -17.26
CA GLY A 211 2.51 -2.98 -18.03
C GLY A 211 2.69 -4.23 -17.15
N LEU A 212 3.35 -4.09 -16.01
CA LEU A 212 3.57 -5.19 -15.06
C LEU A 212 2.26 -5.70 -14.44
N ILE A 213 1.33 -4.80 -14.11
CA ILE A 213 -0.02 -5.18 -13.65
C ILE A 213 -0.76 -5.95 -14.76
N THR A 214 -0.70 -5.48 -16.00
CA THR A 214 -1.34 -6.12 -17.15
C THR A 214 -0.77 -7.51 -17.42
N CYS A 215 0.51 -7.76 -17.14
CA CYS A 215 1.13 -9.08 -17.19
C CYS A 215 0.48 -10.11 -16.25
N GLU A 216 -0.13 -9.68 -15.16
CA GLU A 216 -0.82 -10.55 -14.20
C GLU A 216 -2.31 -10.80 -14.57
N MET A 217 -2.80 -10.19 -15.64
CA MET A 217 -4.15 -10.36 -16.14
C MET A 217 -4.25 -11.56 -17.08
N ASP A 218 -5.43 -12.18 -17.16
CA ASP A 218 -5.72 -13.18 -18.17
C ASP A 218 -5.81 -12.56 -19.59
N ALA A 219 -5.83 -13.41 -20.62
CA ALA A 219 -5.85 -12.96 -22.01
C ALA A 219 -7.02 -12.02 -22.32
N LYS A 220 -8.22 -12.30 -21.79
CA LYS A 220 -9.43 -11.49 -22.03
C LYS A 220 -9.29 -10.10 -21.40
N ALA A 221 -8.73 -10.02 -20.19
CA ALA A 221 -8.48 -8.76 -19.53
C ALA A 221 -7.36 -7.96 -20.22
N GLN A 222 -6.31 -8.63 -20.71
CA GLN A 222 -5.27 -8.00 -21.53
C GLN A 222 -5.84 -7.41 -22.82
N GLU A 223 -6.72 -8.13 -23.53
CA GLU A 223 -7.42 -7.62 -24.73
C GLU A 223 -8.32 -6.41 -24.41
N ARG A 224 -9.01 -6.43 -23.26
CA ARG A 224 -9.77 -5.29 -22.77
C ARG A 224 -8.87 -4.07 -22.57
N MET A 225 -7.75 -4.25 -21.88
CA MET A 225 -6.78 -3.17 -21.64
C MET A 225 -6.23 -2.61 -22.96
N ALA A 226 -5.91 -3.47 -23.95
CA ALA A 226 -5.46 -3.03 -25.26
C ALA A 226 -6.49 -2.13 -25.97
N LYS A 227 -7.75 -2.53 -26.00
CA LYS A 227 -8.85 -1.74 -26.60
C LYS A 227 -9.06 -0.42 -25.89
N LEU A 228 -8.91 -0.38 -24.57
CA LEU A 228 -9.02 0.86 -23.80
C LEU A 228 -7.82 1.78 -24.03
N THR A 229 -6.61 1.21 -24.16
CA THR A 229 -5.42 1.98 -24.52
C THR A 229 -5.57 2.64 -25.91
N ASP A 230 -6.08 1.92 -26.90
CA ASP A 230 -6.35 2.48 -28.24
C ASP A 230 -7.40 3.60 -28.24
N LYS A 231 -8.36 3.55 -27.30
CA LYS A 231 -9.36 4.64 -27.13
C LYS A 231 -8.69 5.90 -26.56
N VAL A 232 -7.67 5.77 -25.73
CA VAL A 232 -6.92 6.93 -25.20
C VAL A 232 -6.02 7.49 -26.29
N ASN A 233 -5.10 6.67 -26.81
CA ASN A 233 -4.20 7.04 -27.92
C ASN A 233 -3.64 5.76 -28.55
N LYS A 234 -3.79 5.62 -29.88
CA LYS A 234 -3.29 4.46 -30.62
C LYS A 234 -1.76 4.28 -30.57
N GLU A 235 -1.01 5.37 -30.38
CA GLU A 235 0.45 5.33 -30.27
C GLU A 235 0.90 4.72 -28.95
N TYR A 236 0.06 4.72 -27.90
CA TYR A 236 0.43 4.22 -26.59
C TYR A 236 0.75 2.73 -26.61
N ARG A 237 0.08 1.93 -27.45
CA ARG A 237 0.43 0.50 -27.58
C ARG A 237 1.82 0.27 -28.17
N SER A 238 2.26 1.09 -29.10
CA SER A 238 3.63 1.00 -29.66
C SER A 238 4.68 1.41 -28.62
N GLN A 239 4.41 2.47 -27.86
CA GLN A 239 5.27 2.90 -26.75
C GLN A 239 5.36 1.82 -25.65
N ALA A 240 4.21 1.25 -25.25
CA ALA A 240 4.16 0.17 -24.27
C ALA A 240 4.93 -1.07 -24.78
N ARG A 241 4.84 -1.41 -26.09
CA ARG A 241 5.59 -2.52 -26.67
C ARG A 241 7.09 -2.29 -26.60
N SER A 242 7.56 -1.13 -27.07
CA SER A 242 8.98 -0.78 -27.04
C SER A 242 9.53 -0.88 -25.62
N LYS A 243 8.79 -0.34 -24.63
CA LYS A 243 9.22 -0.38 -23.23
C LYS A 243 9.18 -1.80 -22.63
N ALA A 244 8.17 -2.60 -22.97
CA ALA A 244 8.07 -3.98 -22.52
C ALA A 244 9.19 -4.87 -23.10
N GLU A 245 9.62 -4.64 -24.34
CA GLU A 245 10.76 -5.30 -24.99
C GLU A 245 12.07 -4.89 -24.29
N GLU A 246 12.30 -3.59 -24.06
CA GLU A 246 13.45 -3.08 -23.33
C GLU A 246 13.59 -3.69 -21.93
N MET A 247 12.46 -3.79 -21.21
CA MET A 247 12.39 -4.31 -19.84
C MET A 247 12.25 -5.84 -19.76
N GLY A 248 12.13 -6.55 -20.90
CA GLY A 248 12.11 -8.00 -20.97
C GLY A 248 10.82 -8.70 -20.54
N TYR A 249 9.67 -8.02 -20.55
CA TYR A 249 8.37 -8.62 -20.19
C TYR A 249 7.33 -8.67 -21.33
N ALA A 250 7.71 -8.32 -22.57
CA ALA A 250 6.79 -8.28 -23.72
C ALA A 250 6.09 -9.62 -23.99
N ASP A 251 6.77 -10.74 -23.78
CA ASP A 251 6.21 -12.07 -23.96
C ASP A 251 5.01 -12.38 -23.04
N ARG A 252 4.89 -11.71 -21.91
CA ARG A 252 3.78 -11.83 -20.95
C ARG A 252 2.55 -11.02 -21.38
N LEU A 253 2.70 -10.12 -22.36
CA LEU A 253 1.66 -9.23 -22.89
C LEU A 253 1.18 -9.63 -24.29
N LYS A 254 1.29 -10.91 -24.67
CA LYS A 254 0.93 -11.38 -26.01
C LYS A 254 -0.51 -11.06 -26.40
N ALA A 255 -1.48 -11.27 -25.53
CA ALA A 255 -2.87 -10.96 -25.79
C ALA A 255 -3.13 -9.45 -25.91
N TYR A 256 -2.45 -8.64 -25.11
CA TYR A 256 -2.51 -7.17 -25.19
C TYR A 256 -1.98 -6.65 -26.54
N PHE A 257 -0.88 -7.21 -27.05
CA PHE A 257 -0.28 -6.75 -28.31
C PHE A 257 -0.91 -7.34 -29.57
N SER A 258 -1.70 -8.43 -29.45
CA SER A 258 -2.38 -9.09 -30.58
C SER A 258 -3.83 -8.64 -30.76
N ALA A 259 -4.40 -7.89 -29.82
CA ALA A 259 -5.79 -7.44 -29.81
C ALA A 259 -6.11 -6.37 -30.88
#